data_ba5ccbe18dbdeeae33871a3a88334bd0
#
_entry.id   ba5ccbe18dbdeeae33871a3a88334bd0
#
_cell.length_a   1.000
_cell.length_b   1.000
_cell.length_c   1.000
_cell.angle_alpha   90.00
_cell.angle_beta   90.00
_cell.angle_gamma   90.00
#
_symmetry.space_group_name_H-M   'P 1'
#
loop_
_entity.id
_entity.type
_entity.pdbx_description
1 polymer ?
#
loop_
_entity_poly.entity_id
_entity_poly.type
_entity_poly.pdbx_seq_one_letter_code
_entity_poly.pdbx_strand_id
1 'polypeptide(L)'
;MNKTLLATLLFAPLLANAAPPSFDCTKAAGSVETLICKDAALAALDNELAALYPKAIAALSPEQLKTERAMQRGWIKGRNDCWKGQDLRQCVEDNYLLRITELQISGGQLMVPAPVNYQCGKSVMLSTYFYNDAKLPAAVINLSEGDKQQQVLAYEAPSASGARYEGQNLTFFTKGDDATLERYGQPTLTCTETPTKG
;
A
#
# COMPACT_ATOMS: atom_id res chain seq x y z
N MET A 1 39.47 -42.96 -38.20
CA MET A 1 38.05 -42.63 -38.39
C MET A 1 37.46 -42.34 -37.00
N ASN A 2 37.56 -41.09 -36.56
CA ASN A 2 37.04 -40.69 -35.25
C ASN A 2 35.57 -40.27 -35.37
N LYS A 3 34.69 -40.97 -34.68
CA LYS A 3 33.28 -40.64 -34.58
C LYS A 3 33.08 -39.74 -33.35
N THR A 4 32.90 -38.44 -33.56
CA THR A 4 32.51 -37.48 -32.53
C THR A 4 31.02 -37.63 -32.26
N LEU A 5 30.66 -38.14 -31.06
CA LEU A 5 29.27 -38.10 -30.59
C LEU A 5 28.95 -36.68 -30.08
N LEU A 6 28.07 -35.98 -30.77
CA LEU A 6 27.42 -34.74 -30.24
C LEU A 6 26.33 -35.17 -29.26
N ALA A 7 26.54 -34.87 -27.99
CA ALA A 7 25.49 -34.97 -26.96
C ALA A 7 24.64 -33.70 -26.99
N THR A 8 23.43 -33.78 -27.51
CA THR A 8 22.43 -32.71 -27.44
C THR A 8 21.82 -32.68 -26.03
N LEU A 9 22.17 -31.67 -25.23
CA LEU A 9 21.49 -31.37 -23.97
C LEU A 9 20.11 -30.80 -24.28
N LEU A 10 19.07 -31.59 -24.01
CA LEU A 10 17.69 -31.14 -24.00
C LEU A 10 17.45 -30.31 -22.74
N PHE A 11 17.41 -29.00 -22.87
CA PHE A 11 16.93 -28.05 -21.83
C PHE A 11 15.39 -28.15 -21.78
N ALA A 12 14.85 -28.90 -20.82
CA ALA A 12 13.43 -28.88 -20.53
C ALA A 12 13.12 -27.55 -19.79
N PRO A 13 12.16 -26.69 -20.24
CA PRO A 13 11.74 -25.54 -19.50
C PRO A 13 11.05 -26.00 -18.21
N LEU A 14 11.61 -25.63 -17.06
CA LEU A 14 10.94 -25.70 -15.77
C LEU A 14 9.73 -24.78 -15.84
N LEU A 15 8.54 -25.34 -16.04
CA LEU A 15 7.27 -24.63 -15.80
C LEU A 15 7.20 -24.35 -14.30
N ALA A 16 7.58 -23.17 -13.89
CA ALA A 16 7.34 -22.68 -12.55
C ALA A 16 5.81 -22.61 -12.36
N ASN A 17 5.22 -23.62 -11.74
CA ASN A 17 3.85 -23.55 -11.28
C ASN A 17 3.78 -22.46 -10.21
N ALA A 18 3.10 -21.35 -10.51
CA ALA A 18 2.78 -20.33 -9.51
C ALA A 18 2.00 -20.98 -8.36
N ALA A 19 2.34 -20.60 -7.13
CA ALA A 19 1.62 -21.08 -5.96
C ALA A 19 0.16 -20.62 -6.02
N PRO A 20 -0.82 -21.47 -5.64
CA PRO A 20 -2.21 -21.04 -5.54
C PRO A 20 -2.37 -19.96 -4.47
N PRO A 21 -3.46 -19.17 -4.49
CA PRO A 21 -3.75 -18.18 -3.45
C PRO A 21 -3.99 -18.86 -2.08
N SER A 22 -4.07 -18.07 -1.02
CA SER A 22 -4.24 -18.54 0.36
C SER A 22 -5.58 -19.20 0.66
N PHE A 23 -6.53 -19.10 -0.24
CA PHE A 23 -7.87 -19.70 -0.12
C PHE A 23 -8.09 -20.83 -1.13
N ASP A 24 -9.10 -21.67 -0.85
CA ASP A 24 -9.45 -22.81 -1.68
C ASP A 24 -10.18 -22.38 -2.97
N CYS A 25 -9.51 -22.47 -4.10
CA CYS A 25 -10.04 -22.10 -5.41
C CYS A 25 -11.25 -22.95 -5.88
N THR A 26 -11.49 -24.12 -5.28
CA THR A 26 -12.70 -24.92 -5.58
C THR A 26 -13.97 -24.27 -4.97
N LYS A 27 -13.79 -23.36 -4.03
CA LYS A 27 -14.85 -22.60 -3.36
C LYS A 27 -14.90 -21.13 -3.81
N ALA A 28 -14.10 -20.77 -4.81
CA ALA A 28 -14.09 -19.40 -5.32
C ALA A 28 -15.46 -18.98 -5.81
N ALA A 29 -15.96 -17.86 -5.29
CA ALA A 29 -17.26 -17.31 -5.64
C ALA A 29 -17.10 -15.95 -6.35
N GLY A 30 -17.76 -15.82 -7.51
CA GLY A 30 -17.72 -14.58 -8.30
C GLY A 30 -16.44 -14.40 -9.14
N SER A 31 -16.44 -13.31 -9.90
CA SER A 31 -15.39 -13.04 -10.89
C SER A 31 -14.03 -12.70 -10.26
N VAL A 32 -14.03 -12.01 -9.10
CA VAL A 32 -12.80 -11.58 -8.41
C VAL A 32 -12.00 -12.77 -7.89
N GLU A 33 -12.62 -13.65 -7.11
CA GLU A 33 -11.92 -14.82 -6.56
C GLU A 33 -11.49 -15.78 -7.68
N THR A 34 -12.32 -15.95 -8.71
CA THR A 34 -11.97 -16.72 -9.91
C THR A 34 -10.75 -16.12 -10.64
N LEU A 35 -10.67 -14.78 -10.72
CA LEU A 35 -9.53 -14.09 -11.31
C LEU A 35 -8.26 -14.31 -10.48
N ILE A 36 -8.32 -14.14 -9.15
CA ILE A 36 -7.18 -14.36 -8.26
C ILE A 36 -6.64 -15.80 -8.41
N CYS A 37 -7.51 -16.78 -8.54
CA CYS A 37 -7.11 -18.18 -8.75
C CYS A 37 -6.42 -18.44 -10.10
N LYS A 38 -6.65 -17.59 -11.11
CA LYS A 38 -6.11 -17.77 -12.48
C LYS A 38 -4.91 -16.85 -12.77
N ASP A 39 -4.72 -15.79 -12.00
CA ASP A 39 -3.66 -14.81 -12.17
C ASP A 39 -2.59 -15.03 -11.10
N ALA A 40 -1.41 -15.49 -11.54
CA ALA A 40 -0.28 -15.81 -10.66
C ALA A 40 0.20 -14.62 -9.84
N ALA A 41 0.14 -13.38 -10.38
CA ALA A 41 0.57 -12.19 -9.67
C ALA A 41 -0.44 -11.82 -8.56
N LEU A 42 -1.73 -11.93 -8.83
CA LEU A 42 -2.76 -11.70 -7.82
C LEU A 42 -2.75 -12.78 -6.73
N ALA A 43 -2.52 -14.05 -7.09
CA ALA A 43 -2.34 -15.13 -6.12
C ALA A 43 -1.12 -14.90 -5.22
N ALA A 44 -0.02 -14.35 -5.76
CA ALA A 44 1.15 -13.98 -4.97
C ALA A 44 0.85 -12.85 -3.97
N LEU A 45 0.11 -11.83 -4.38
CA LEU A 45 -0.34 -10.73 -3.49
C LEU A 45 -1.27 -11.25 -2.39
N ASP A 46 -2.17 -12.18 -2.72
CA ASP A 46 -3.05 -12.83 -1.74
C ASP A 46 -2.26 -13.59 -0.68
N ASN A 47 -1.26 -14.38 -1.11
CA ASN A 47 -0.37 -15.09 -0.20
C ASN A 47 0.48 -14.14 0.67
N GLU A 48 0.98 -13.05 0.09
CA GLU A 48 1.71 -12.01 0.82
C GLU A 48 0.85 -11.39 1.93
N LEU A 49 -0.39 -11.00 1.59
CA LEU A 49 -1.34 -10.48 2.56
C LEU A 49 -1.66 -11.49 3.67
N ALA A 50 -1.92 -12.74 3.30
CA ALA A 50 -2.23 -13.80 4.25
C ALA A 50 -1.07 -14.09 5.22
N ALA A 51 0.18 -13.97 4.77
CA ALA A 51 1.37 -14.12 5.60
C ALA A 51 1.64 -12.88 6.49
N LEU A 52 1.27 -11.69 6.02
CA LEU A 52 1.47 -10.42 6.70
C LEU A 52 0.43 -10.18 7.81
N TYR A 53 -0.85 -10.42 7.53
CA TYR A 53 -1.96 -10.10 8.41
C TYR A 53 -1.80 -10.61 9.85
N PRO A 54 -1.48 -11.89 10.11
CA PRO A 54 -1.30 -12.38 11.48
C PRO A 54 -0.16 -11.69 12.23
N LYS A 55 0.89 -11.25 11.53
CA LYS A 55 2.01 -10.50 12.13
C LYS A 55 1.57 -9.09 12.49
N ALA A 56 0.84 -8.43 11.60
CA ALA A 56 0.37 -7.06 11.82
C ALA A 56 -0.60 -6.95 13.01
N ILE A 57 -1.38 -7.99 13.29
CA ILE A 57 -2.35 -7.98 14.39
C ILE A 57 -1.82 -8.55 15.71
N ALA A 58 -0.60 -9.10 15.72
CA ALA A 58 -0.09 -9.85 16.87
C ALA A 58 0.03 -9.05 18.17
N ALA A 59 0.31 -7.74 18.06
CA ALA A 59 0.51 -6.84 19.20
C ALA A 59 -0.74 -6.00 19.54
N LEU A 60 -1.86 -6.19 18.83
CA LEU A 60 -3.07 -5.38 19.03
C LEU A 60 -3.80 -5.78 20.33
N SER A 61 -4.31 -4.78 21.05
CA SER A 61 -5.24 -5.00 22.17
C SER A 61 -6.54 -5.68 21.68
N PRO A 62 -7.31 -6.31 22.57
CA PRO A 62 -8.57 -6.95 22.17
C PRO A 62 -9.54 -6.03 21.44
N GLU A 63 -9.60 -4.76 21.81
CA GLU A 63 -10.47 -3.76 21.16
C GLU A 63 -9.96 -3.38 19.77
N GLN A 64 -8.65 -3.10 19.65
CA GLN A 64 -8.00 -2.84 18.36
C GLN A 64 -8.15 -4.05 17.42
N LEU A 65 -7.97 -5.27 17.93
CA LEU A 65 -8.13 -6.49 17.15
C LEU A 65 -9.57 -6.67 16.64
N LYS A 66 -10.58 -6.32 17.45
CA LYS A 66 -11.98 -6.33 17.03
C LYS A 66 -12.22 -5.38 15.85
N THR A 67 -11.68 -4.16 15.95
CA THR A 67 -11.75 -3.15 14.89
C THR A 67 -11.04 -3.62 13.63
N GLU A 68 -9.79 -4.10 13.76
CA GLU A 68 -8.98 -4.56 12.64
C GLU A 68 -9.64 -5.75 11.91
N ARG A 69 -10.22 -6.69 12.62
CA ARG A 69 -10.99 -7.78 12.02
C ARG A 69 -12.24 -7.29 11.27
N ALA A 70 -12.88 -6.22 11.73
CA ALA A 70 -13.98 -5.60 11.03
C ALA A 70 -13.51 -4.90 9.75
N MET A 71 -12.38 -4.19 9.81
CA MET A 71 -11.75 -3.57 8.64
C MET A 71 -11.34 -4.62 7.60
N GLN A 72 -10.74 -5.73 8.01
CA GLN A 72 -10.35 -6.82 7.12
C GLN A 72 -11.57 -7.43 6.39
N ARG A 73 -12.69 -7.65 7.09
CA ARG A 73 -13.93 -8.11 6.44
C ARG A 73 -14.48 -7.07 5.46
N GLY A 74 -14.42 -5.79 5.83
CA GLY A 74 -14.82 -4.68 4.96
C GLY A 74 -13.95 -4.61 3.70
N TRP A 75 -12.62 -4.76 3.88
CA TRP A 75 -11.67 -4.80 2.77
C TRP A 75 -11.94 -5.96 1.80
N ILE A 76 -12.14 -7.19 2.30
CA ILE A 76 -12.49 -8.35 1.46
C ILE A 76 -13.73 -8.05 0.62
N LYS A 77 -14.77 -7.45 1.23
CA LYS A 77 -15.99 -7.07 0.52
C LYS A 77 -15.71 -6.02 -0.54
N GLY A 78 -14.94 -4.96 -0.20
CA GLY A 78 -14.55 -3.90 -1.13
C GLY A 78 -13.75 -4.44 -2.32
N ARG A 79 -12.73 -5.30 -2.07
CA ARG A 79 -11.98 -6.00 -3.11
C ARG A 79 -12.92 -6.81 -4.02
N ASN A 80 -13.85 -7.54 -3.44
CA ASN A 80 -14.79 -8.34 -4.21
C ASN A 80 -15.81 -7.49 -5.00
N ASP A 81 -15.98 -6.21 -4.67
CA ASP A 81 -16.80 -5.26 -5.44
C ASP A 81 -16.10 -4.72 -6.71
N CYS A 82 -14.83 -5.05 -6.94
CA CYS A 82 -14.06 -4.66 -8.14
C CYS A 82 -14.73 -5.08 -9.46
N TRP A 83 -15.60 -6.09 -9.46
CA TRP A 83 -16.38 -6.49 -10.65
C TRP A 83 -17.27 -5.37 -11.20
N LYS A 84 -17.54 -4.33 -10.41
CA LYS A 84 -18.33 -3.16 -10.81
C LYS A 84 -17.51 -2.14 -11.60
N GLY A 85 -16.18 -2.23 -11.56
CA GLY A 85 -15.26 -1.30 -12.21
C GLY A 85 -15.02 -1.63 -13.68
N GLN A 86 -14.30 -0.74 -14.37
CA GLN A 86 -13.95 -0.92 -15.78
C GLN A 86 -12.80 -1.91 -15.98
N ASP A 87 -11.81 -1.91 -15.09
CA ASP A 87 -10.68 -2.84 -15.09
C ASP A 87 -10.68 -3.66 -13.80
N LEU A 88 -11.23 -4.87 -13.92
CA LEU A 88 -11.34 -5.80 -12.80
C LEU A 88 -9.96 -6.16 -12.24
N ARG A 89 -8.98 -6.46 -13.13
CA ARG A 89 -7.66 -6.92 -12.70
C ARG A 89 -6.90 -5.81 -11.96
N GLN A 90 -6.86 -4.61 -12.54
CA GLN A 90 -6.19 -3.47 -11.93
C GLN A 90 -6.81 -3.11 -10.58
N CYS A 91 -8.15 -3.05 -10.51
CA CYS A 91 -8.84 -2.78 -9.26
C CYS A 91 -8.48 -3.79 -8.15
N VAL A 92 -8.42 -5.08 -8.47
CA VAL A 92 -8.05 -6.12 -7.50
C VAL A 92 -6.59 -5.96 -7.06
N GLU A 93 -5.67 -5.71 -8.01
CA GLU A 93 -4.26 -5.49 -7.72
C GLU A 93 -4.07 -4.29 -6.79
N ASP A 94 -4.68 -3.15 -7.12
CA ASP A 94 -4.62 -1.91 -6.31
C ASP A 94 -5.13 -2.14 -4.89
N ASN A 95 -6.24 -2.86 -4.74
CA ASN A 95 -6.78 -3.19 -3.42
C ASN A 95 -5.79 -4.01 -2.57
N TYR A 96 -5.08 -4.97 -3.16
CA TYR A 96 -4.04 -5.72 -2.45
C TYR A 96 -2.85 -4.84 -2.08
N LEU A 97 -2.34 -4.05 -3.03
CA LEU A 97 -1.17 -3.20 -2.82
C LEU A 97 -1.43 -2.18 -1.69
N LEU A 98 -2.59 -1.52 -1.72
CA LEU A 98 -3.01 -0.56 -0.68
C LEU A 98 -3.12 -1.26 0.68
N ARG A 99 -3.75 -2.44 0.76
CA ARG A 99 -3.95 -3.14 2.02
C ARG A 99 -2.66 -3.69 2.61
N ILE A 100 -1.77 -4.23 1.78
CA ILE A 100 -0.46 -4.69 2.22
C ILE A 100 0.33 -3.52 2.80
N THR A 101 0.38 -2.38 2.10
CA THR A 101 1.05 -1.17 2.59
C THR A 101 0.49 -0.68 3.92
N GLU A 102 -0.83 -0.61 4.04
CA GLU A 102 -1.51 -0.23 5.29
C GLU A 102 -1.09 -1.13 6.45
N LEU A 103 -1.12 -2.46 6.26
CA LEU A 103 -0.74 -3.44 7.28
C LEU A 103 0.77 -3.44 7.60
N GLN A 104 1.63 -3.18 6.62
CA GLN A 104 3.07 -3.02 6.85
C GLN A 104 3.35 -1.85 7.79
N ILE A 105 2.68 -0.72 7.58
CA ILE A 105 2.87 0.50 8.37
C ILE A 105 2.16 0.39 9.72
N SER A 106 0.86 0.15 9.74
CA SER A 106 0.05 0.10 10.97
C SER A 106 0.43 -1.07 11.88
N GLY A 107 0.86 -2.19 11.31
CA GLY A 107 1.30 -3.37 12.03
C GLY A 107 2.77 -3.33 12.47
N GLY A 108 3.49 -2.21 12.26
CA GLY A 108 4.89 -2.05 12.67
C GLY A 108 5.86 -3.03 11.99
N GLN A 109 5.57 -3.43 10.75
CA GLN A 109 6.40 -4.37 10.00
C GLN A 109 7.56 -3.68 9.26
N LEU A 110 7.58 -2.35 9.25
CA LEU A 110 8.62 -1.51 8.68
C LEU A 110 9.26 -0.65 9.77
N MET A 111 10.52 -0.30 9.56
CA MET A 111 11.20 0.67 10.42
C MET A 111 10.52 2.03 10.25
N VAL A 112 10.23 2.70 11.37
CA VAL A 112 9.64 4.05 11.34
C VAL A 112 10.69 5.04 10.85
N PRO A 113 10.46 5.75 9.72
CA PRO A 113 11.39 6.73 9.21
C PRO A 113 11.52 7.95 10.14
N ALA A 114 12.59 8.72 9.98
CA ALA A 114 12.67 10.02 10.62
C ALA A 114 11.59 10.96 10.07
N PRO A 115 10.92 11.76 10.93
CA PRO A 115 9.91 12.70 10.46
C PRO A 115 10.54 13.88 9.72
N VAL A 116 9.89 14.29 8.64
CA VAL A 116 10.12 15.58 7.98
C VAL A 116 8.99 16.51 8.38
N ASN A 117 9.35 17.68 8.92
CA ASN A 117 8.37 18.63 9.42
C ASN A 117 8.17 19.78 8.44
N TYR A 118 6.91 20.22 8.30
CA TYR A 118 6.55 21.34 7.43
C TYR A 118 5.67 22.33 8.17
N GLN A 119 5.90 23.62 7.90
CA GLN A 119 4.99 24.70 8.24
C GLN A 119 4.15 25.05 7.02
N CYS A 120 2.84 24.88 7.09
CA CYS A 120 1.89 25.18 6.02
C CYS A 120 1.07 26.43 6.36
N GLY A 121 1.24 27.50 5.59
CA GLY A 121 0.64 28.78 5.93
C GLY A 121 1.02 29.24 7.33
N LYS A 122 0.07 29.80 8.10
CA LYS A 122 0.35 30.39 9.42
C LYS A 122 0.09 29.44 10.60
N SER A 123 -0.82 28.47 10.44
CA SER A 123 -1.39 27.74 11.59
C SER A 123 -1.32 26.22 11.44
N VAL A 124 -0.94 25.67 10.28
CA VAL A 124 -0.92 24.23 10.05
C VAL A 124 0.51 23.73 10.10
N MET A 125 0.76 22.71 10.91
CA MET A 125 2.03 22.02 11.00
C MET A 125 1.85 20.57 10.57
N LEU A 126 2.82 20.03 9.81
CA LEU A 126 2.87 18.64 9.46
C LEU A 126 4.11 17.98 10.06
N SER A 127 3.96 16.74 10.50
CA SER A 127 5.06 15.82 10.77
C SER A 127 4.83 14.59 9.90
N THR A 128 5.65 14.44 8.86
CA THR A 128 5.45 13.48 7.78
C THR A 128 6.51 12.39 7.83
N TYR A 129 6.07 11.14 7.80
CA TYR A 129 6.93 9.95 7.79
C TYR A 129 6.82 9.27 6.42
N PHE A 130 7.89 9.28 5.64
CA PHE A 130 7.92 8.72 4.28
C PHE A 130 8.39 7.27 4.29
N TYR A 131 7.49 6.34 4.04
CA TYR A 131 7.75 4.89 3.97
C TYR A 131 8.03 4.47 2.52
N ASN A 132 9.25 4.74 2.06
CA ASN A 132 9.67 4.44 0.68
C ASN A 132 9.86 2.93 0.44
N ASP A 133 10.08 2.15 1.50
CA ASP A 133 10.26 0.69 1.44
C ASP A 133 8.94 -0.08 1.62
N ALA A 134 7.80 0.60 1.74
CA ALA A 134 6.49 -0.04 1.77
C ALA A 134 6.14 -0.64 0.41
N LYS A 135 5.17 -1.56 0.37
CA LYS A 135 4.72 -2.22 -0.87
C LYS A 135 4.33 -1.20 -1.95
N LEU A 136 3.63 -0.14 -1.57
CA LEU A 136 3.51 1.12 -2.29
C LEU A 136 4.20 2.18 -1.44
N PRO A 137 5.08 3.02 -2.01
CA PRO A 137 5.59 4.17 -1.29
C PRO A 137 4.44 4.99 -0.71
N ALA A 138 4.56 5.37 0.56
CA ALA A 138 3.48 6.02 1.28
C ALA A 138 4.02 7.04 2.30
N ALA A 139 3.16 7.95 2.72
CA ALA A 139 3.45 8.91 3.77
C ALA A 139 2.38 8.83 4.88
N VAL A 140 2.82 8.75 6.13
CA VAL A 140 1.97 9.01 7.29
C VAL A 140 2.13 10.48 7.65
N ILE A 141 1.06 11.24 7.49
CA ILE A 141 1.02 12.68 7.69
C ILE A 141 0.26 13.00 8.97
N ASN A 142 0.96 13.44 10.00
CA ASN A 142 0.36 13.97 11.21
C ASN A 142 0.17 15.48 11.01
N LEU A 143 -1.07 15.90 10.95
CA LEU A 143 -1.47 17.31 10.76
C LEU A 143 -1.96 17.89 12.07
N SER A 144 -1.43 19.05 12.44
CA SER A 144 -1.84 19.85 13.60
C SER A 144 -2.32 21.23 13.16
N GLU A 145 -3.51 21.63 13.58
CA GLU A 145 -4.08 22.96 13.34
C GLU A 145 -4.80 23.44 14.59
N GLY A 146 -4.14 24.28 15.40
CA GLY A 146 -4.59 24.60 16.75
C GLY A 146 -4.71 23.33 17.60
N ASP A 147 -5.87 23.10 18.22
CA ASP A 147 -6.15 21.92 19.05
C ASP A 147 -6.56 20.68 18.23
N LYS A 148 -6.70 20.83 16.91
CA LYS A 148 -7.10 19.73 16.04
C LYS A 148 -5.87 18.94 15.62
N GLN A 149 -5.97 17.62 15.75
CA GLN A 149 -4.96 16.66 15.31
C GLN A 149 -5.61 15.66 14.37
N GLN A 150 -4.94 15.38 13.26
CA GLN A 150 -5.37 14.38 12.28
C GLN A 150 -4.16 13.59 11.80
N GLN A 151 -4.31 12.29 11.64
CA GLN A 151 -3.34 11.45 10.95
C GLN A 151 -3.96 10.94 9.66
N VAL A 152 -3.22 11.04 8.56
CA VAL A 152 -3.64 10.55 7.24
C VAL A 152 -2.54 9.66 6.70
N LEU A 153 -2.90 8.44 6.28
CA LEU A 153 -2.07 7.62 5.43
C LEU A 153 -2.36 8.01 3.98
N ALA A 154 -1.32 8.44 3.27
CA ALA A 154 -1.38 8.85 1.88
C ALA A 154 -0.40 8.00 1.06
N TYR A 155 -0.79 7.61 -0.14
CA TYR A 155 0.00 6.76 -1.03
C TYR A 155 0.60 7.60 -2.14
N GLU A 156 1.82 7.25 -2.56
CA GLU A 156 2.46 7.93 -3.68
C GLU A 156 1.64 7.75 -4.95
N ALA A 157 1.45 8.85 -5.67
CA ALA A 157 0.72 8.92 -6.93
C ALA A 157 1.62 9.45 -8.04
N PRO A 158 1.34 9.14 -9.31
CA PRO A 158 2.12 9.63 -10.44
C PRO A 158 2.25 11.15 -10.42
N SER A 159 3.49 11.63 -10.61
CA SER A 159 3.81 13.06 -10.70
C SER A 159 4.89 13.28 -11.75
N ALA A 160 4.82 14.41 -12.47
CA ALA A 160 5.82 14.77 -13.48
C ALA A 160 7.16 15.20 -12.85
N SER A 161 7.15 15.69 -11.61
CA SER A 161 8.34 16.08 -10.84
C SER A 161 7.98 16.19 -9.36
N GLY A 162 8.94 15.91 -8.46
CA GLY A 162 8.65 15.83 -7.02
C GLY A 162 7.86 14.57 -6.66
N ALA A 163 7.36 14.49 -5.44
CA ALA A 163 6.56 13.37 -4.95
C ALA A 163 5.16 13.85 -4.56
N ARG A 164 4.14 13.14 -5.03
CA ARG A 164 2.74 13.41 -4.76
C ARG A 164 2.15 12.26 -3.95
N TYR A 165 1.50 12.58 -2.86
CA TYR A 165 0.83 11.63 -1.98
C TYR A 165 -0.65 11.93 -1.90
N GLU A 166 -1.49 10.93 -2.14
CA GLU A 166 -2.94 11.02 -2.07
C GLU A 166 -3.49 10.20 -0.91
N GLY A 167 -4.22 10.85 -0.03
CA GLY A 167 -4.91 10.24 1.10
C GLY A 167 -6.38 10.64 1.15
N GLN A 168 -7.08 10.21 2.19
CA GLN A 168 -8.49 10.56 2.34
C GLN A 168 -8.66 12.07 2.51
N ASN A 169 -9.31 12.72 1.54
CA ASN A 169 -9.57 14.17 1.49
C ASN A 169 -8.32 15.05 1.59
N LEU A 170 -7.16 14.51 1.22
CA LEU A 170 -5.89 15.20 1.30
C LEU A 170 -4.99 14.82 0.13
N THR A 171 -4.36 15.82 -0.49
CA THR A 171 -3.23 15.64 -1.39
C THR A 171 -2.04 16.43 -0.84
N PHE A 172 -0.89 15.79 -0.76
CA PHE A 172 0.36 16.38 -0.32
C PHE A 172 1.41 16.21 -1.42
N PHE A 173 1.94 17.31 -1.92
CA PHE A 173 2.97 17.32 -2.94
C PHE A 173 4.25 17.96 -2.39
N THR A 174 5.40 17.33 -2.63
CA THR A 174 6.70 17.83 -2.18
C THR A 174 7.69 17.96 -3.34
N LYS A 175 8.52 19.02 -3.31
CA LYS A 175 9.59 19.24 -4.27
C LYS A 175 10.73 20.04 -3.62
N GLY A 176 11.85 19.37 -3.31
CA GLY A 176 12.89 19.95 -2.49
C GLY A 176 12.33 20.28 -1.11
N ASP A 177 12.64 21.47 -0.60
CA ASP A 177 12.17 21.96 0.71
C ASP A 177 10.74 22.53 0.68
N ASP A 178 10.16 22.68 -0.51
CA ASP A 178 8.82 23.20 -0.70
C ASP A 178 7.79 22.07 -0.80
N ALA A 179 6.60 22.35 -0.29
CA ALA A 179 5.46 21.46 -0.42
C ALA A 179 4.14 22.23 -0.59
N THR A 180 3.11 21.51 -1.06
CA THR A 180 1.73 22.00 -1.06
C THR A 180 0.82 20.99 -0.37
N LEU A 181 -0.12 21.51 0.39
CA LEU A 181 -1.16 20.73 1.06
C LEU A 181 -2.53 21.14 0.52
N GLU A 182 -3.22 20.20 -0.10
CA GLU A 182 -4.61 20.36 -0.53
C GLU A 182 -5.50 19.53 0.37
N ARG A 183 -6.58 20.13 0.86
CA ARG A 183 -7.61 19.46 1.68
C ARG A 183 -8.98 19.74 1.11
N TYR A 184 -9.82 18.73 1.06
CA TYR A 184 -11.16 18.85 0.51
C TYR A 184 -11.92 20.01 1.18
N GLY A 185 -12.46 20.90 0.37
CA GLY A 185 -13.25 22.07 0.82
C GLY A 185 -12.44 23.18 1.51
N GLN A 186 -11.10 23.16 1.42
CA GLN A 186 -10.23 24.18 2.00
C GLN A 186 -9.28 24.78 0.95
N PRO A 187 -8.79 26.02 1.16
CA PRO A 187 -7.75 26.57 0.30
C PRO A 187 -6.47 25.74 0.34
N THR A 188 -5.79 25.62 -0.81
CA THR A 188 -4.44 25.05 -0.89
C THR A 188 -3.46 25.86 -0.06
N LEU A 189 -2.63 25.20 0.72
CA LEU A 189 -1.58 25.82 1.52
C LEU A 189 -0.22 25.54 0.92
N THR A 190 0.62 26.57 0.86
CA THR A 190 2.07 26.40 0.63
C THR A 190 2.72 26.04 1.95
N CYS A 191 3.60 25.05 1.89
CA CYS A 191 4.35 24.52 3.03
C CYS A 191 5.85 24.64 2.75
N THR A 192 6.62 24.89 3.79
CA THR A 192 8.08 24.88 3.75
C THR A 192 8.60 23.94 4.83
N GLU A 193 9.63 23.15 4.48
CA GLU A 193 10.28 22.26 5.42
C GLU A 193 10.90 23.08 6.58
N THR A 194 10.74 22.58 7.78
CA THR A 194 11.34 23.19 8.98
C THR A 194 12.41 22.26 9.56
N PRO A 195 13.55 22.81 10.01
CA PRO A 195 14.60 22.00 10.61
C PRO A 195 14.06 21.16 11.78
N THR A 196 14.39 19.89 11.80
CA THR A 196 14.15 19.04 12.97
C THR A 196 15.02 19.57 14.11
N LYS A 197 14.44 20.10 15.17
CA LYS A 197 15.22 20.45 16.37
C LYS A 197 15.74 19.13 16.95
N GLY A 198 17.07 18.91 16.83
CA GLY A 198 17.81 17.83 17.46
C GLY A 198 17.75 17.91 19.00
#